data_35c2f32e246500d85b947053a691ec55
#
_entry.id   35c2f32e246500d85b947053a691ec55
#
_cell.length_a   1.000
_cell.length_b   1.000
_cell.length_c   1.000
_cell.angle_alpha   90.00
_cell.angle_beta   90.00
_cell.angle_gamma   90.00
#
_symmetry.space_group_name_H-M   'P 1'
#
loop_
_entity.id
_entity.type
_entity.pdbx_description
1 polymer ?
#
loop_
_entity_poly.entity_id
_entity_poly.type
_entity_poly.pdbx_seq_one_letter_code
_entity_poly.pdbx_strand_id
1 'polypeptide(L)'
;RLEVPNEMPQDVVEMLMTGLSVEEEDLYVIDGPLGLDDLLSLTALPLPKLKSQSHGGQTPTVLARSQQHLLDEGAIKPDEFRSIFSVIRRQDILLHHPYDLFSTTVEEFINQAADDPQVMGIKMTLYRTSKDSPIIAALIRAAENGKQVMALVELKARFDEDNNIQWARHLEQSGVHVVYGVLGLKTHTKIVLVVRKEKDKLQSYVHIGTGNYNSKTSKLYTDLGLLTANQELGQDLVELFNYLTGFSKQQSFRRLLVAPVTLRKGMELLIRREIEHAQQGREAVIRAKMNSLVDPTIIALLYEASQAGVTIELIIRGMCSLYPGCEGLSENIRVISIIGPFLEHSRIFSFANGGSPEVYIGSADWMSRNLDRRIEAVTPIEDPEHRQKLERLLQLYLNDNQAAWDMQSDGTFVQRKPENDTSERNSQIQLIKEWSNGIQSL
;
A
#
# COMPACT_ATOMS: atom_id res chain seq x y z
N ARG A 1 -25.30 -7.12 -3.96
CA ARG A 1 -25.79 -6.88 -2.61
C ARG A 1 -26.75 -5.71 -2.59
N LEU A 2 -27.94 -5.89 -2.01
CA LEU A 2 -28.97 -4.87 -1.79
C LEU A 2 -29.27 -4.78 -0.29
N GLU A 3 -29.14 -3.58 0.29
CA GLU A 3 -29.52 -3.31 1.68
C GLU A 3 -30.80 -2.49 1.69
N VAL A 4 -31.81 -2.93 2.41
CA VAL A 4 -33.10 -2.27 2.52
C VAL A 4 -33.51 -2.11 3.99
N PRO A 5 -34.22 -1.02 4.34
CA PRO A 5 -34.76 -0.91 5.70
C PRO A 5 -35.91 -1.89 5.91
N ASN A 6 -36.12 -2.28 7.17
CA ASN A 6 -37.13 -3.28 7.54
C ASN A 6 -38.56 -2.86 7.11
N GLU A 7 -38.83 -1.56 7.05
CA GLU A 7 -40.14 -1.01 6.69
C GLU A 7 -40.36 -0.88 5.18
N MET A 8 -39.40 -1.27 4.32
CA MET A 8 -39.55 -1.16 2.86
C MET A 8 -40.68 -2.09 2.37
N PRO A 9 -41.64 -1.59 1.60
CA PRO A 9 -42.70 -2.42 1.03
C PRO A 9 -42.13 -3.53 0.15
N GLN A 10 -42.71 -4.73 0.25
CA GLN A 10 -42.21 -5.93 -0.44
C GLN A 10 -42.17 -5.79 -1.96
N ASP A 11 -43.18 -5.13 -2.53
CA ASP A 11 -43.28 -4.85 -3.96
C ASP A 11 -42.14 -3.94 -4.47
N VAL A 12 -41.67 -3.01 -3.61
CA VAL A 12 -40.50 -2.16 -3.91
C VAL A 12 -39.23 -2.97 -3.84
N VAL A 13 -39.10 -3.86 -2.85
CA VAL A 13 -37.94 -4.77 -2.74
C VAL A 13 -37.81 -5.65 -3.98
N GLU A 14 -38.91 -6.29 -4.41
CA GLU A 14 -38.95 -7.13 -5.61
C GLU A 14 -38.60 -6.36 -6.88
N MET A 15 -39.13 -5.13 -7.02
CA MET A 15 -38.82 -4.23 -8.14
C MET A 15 -37.29 -3.90 -8.16
N LEU A 16 -36.70 -3.60 -7.00
CA LEU A 16 -35.27 -3.29 -6.88
C LEU A 16 -34.42 -4.52 -7.19
N MET A 17 -34.76 -5.70 -6.63
CA MET A 17 -34.06 -6.95 -6.90
C MET A 17 -34.06 -7.28 -8.40
N THR A 18 -35.22 -7.17 -9.05
CA THR A 18 -35.36 -7.41 -10.49
C THR A 18 -34.52 -6.41 -11.30
N GLY A 19 -34.64 -5.13 -10.99
CA GLY A 19 -33.95 -4.06 -11.72
C GLY A 19 -32.44 -4.08 -11.57
N LEU A 20 -31.94 -4.58 -10.43
CA LEU A 20 -30.50 -4.71 -10.13
C LEU A 20 -29.94 -6.10 -10.41
N SER A 21 -30.77 -7.07 -10.81
CA SER A 21 -30.41 -8.47 -11.01
C SER A 21 -29.72 -9.07 -9.76
N VAL A 22 -30.36 -8.91 -8.59
CA VAL A 22 -29.89 -9.34 -7.27
C VAL A 22 -30.79 -10.48 -6.81
N GLU A 23 -30.20 -11.57 -6.30
CA GLU A 23 -30.88 -12.75 -5.76
C GLU A 23 -31.20 -12.58 -4.27
N GLU A 24 -32.05 -13.43 -3.69
CA GLU A 24 -32.43 -13.37 -2.28
C GLU A 24 -31.22 -13.47 -1.32
N GLU A 25 -30.20 -14.21 -1.71
CA GLU A 25 -28.94 -14.36 -0.95
C GLU A 25 -28.15 -13.06 -0.85
N ASP A 26 -28.39 -12.15 -1.75
CA ASP A 26 -27.75 -10.83 -1.80
C ASP A 26 -28.59 -9.73 -1.14
N LEU A 27 -29.81 -10.04 -0.66
CA LEU A 27 -30.71 -9.13 0.03
C LEU A 27 -30.43 -9.10 1.53
N TYR A 28 -30.21 -7.92 2.07
CA TYR A 28 -29.98 -7.68 3.50
C TYR A 28 -31.03 -6.72 4.04
N VAL A 29 -31.92 -7.21 4.87
CA VAL A 29 -32.89 -6.38 5.60
C VAL A 29 -32.20 -5.85 6.86
N ILE A 30 -32.12 -4.53 6.97
CA ILE A 30 -31.42 -3.83 8.04
C ILE A 30 -32.43 -3.22 9.00
N ASP A 31 -32.35 -3.62 10.26
CA ASP A 31 -33.09 -3.01 11.36
C ASP A 31 -32.25 -1.84 11.93
N GLY A 32 -32.36 -0.69 11.28
CA GLY A 32 -31.60 0.50 11.64
C GLY A 32 -31.33 1.45 10.45
N PRO A 33 -30.56 2.51 10.68
CA PRO A 33 -30.27 3.47 9.63
C PRO A 33 -29.38 2.86 8.52
N LEU A 34 -29.74 3.13 7.27
CA LEU A 34 -28.89 2.92 6.11
C LEU A 34 -27.97 4.13 5.91
N GLY A 35 -26.92 3.98 5.09
CA GLY A 35 -26.04 5.09 4.77
C GLY A 35 -25.16 5.51 5.97
N LEU A 36 -24.60 4.55 6.71
CA LEU A 36 -23.78 4.80 7.90
C LEU A 36 -22.55 5.68 7.65
N ASP A 37 -22.10 5.80 6.40
CA ASP A 37 -21.02 6.71 5.99
C ASP A 37 -21.37 8.20 6.18
N ASP A 38 -22.64 8.58 6.17
CA ASP A 38 -23.11 9.93 6.51
C ASP A 38 -22.72 10.34 7.95
N LEU A 39 -22.56 9.35 8.84
CA LEU A 39 -22.10 9.57 10.21
C LEU A 39 -20.68 10.16 10.29
N LEU A 40 -19.88 10.06 9.22
CA LEU A 40 -18.57 10.73 9.14
C LEU A 40 -18.71 12.24 9.35
N SER A 41 -19.83 12.84 9.00
CA SER A 41 -20.12 14.26 9.25
C SER A 41 -20.03 14.64 10.75
N LEU A 42 -20.31 13.72 11.65
CA LEU A 42 -20.16 13.91 13.09
C LEU A 42 -18.72 14.16 13.51
N THR A 43 -17.75 13.67 12.74
CA THR A 43 -16.32 13.90 13.01
C THR A 43 -15.92 15.37 12.81
N ALA A 44 -16.70 16.15 12.07
CA ALA A 44 -16.47 17.59 11.88
C ALA A 44 -16.89 18.44 13.10
N LEU A 45 -17.68 17.88 14.01
CA LEU A 45 -18.14 18.62 15.21
C LEU A 45 -16.94 19.05 16.08
N PRO A 46 -16.96 20.27 16.67
CA PRO A 46 -15.88 20.80 17.51
C PRO A 46 -15.91 20.21 18.93
N LEU A 47 -15.80 18.88 19.04
CA LEU A 47 -15.84 18.12 20.28
C LEU A 47 -14.51 17.40 20.51
N PRO A 48 -13.41 18.11 20.87
CA PRO A 48 -12.07 17.53 20.96
C PRO A 48 -11.96 16.39 21.98
N LYS A 49 -12.76 16.42 23.03
CA LYS A 49 -12.78 15.37 24.08
C LYS A 49 -13.34 14.03 23.59
N LEU A 50 -14.12 14.02 22.51
CA LEU A 50 -14.69 12.82 21.88
C LEU A 50 -13.88 12.33 20.68
N LYS A 51 -12.80 13.03 20.33
CA LYS A 51 -11.90 12.64 19.23
C LYS A 51 -10.69 11.90 19.77
N SER A 52 -10.25 10.89 19.06
CA SER A 52 -8.97 10.24 19.33
C SER A 52 -7.84 11.29 19.24
N GLN A 53 -6.82 11.14 20.08
CA GLN A 53 -5.63 11.99 19.97
C GLN A 53 -5.00 11.79 18.57
N SER A 54 -4.65 12.90 17.94
CA SER A 54 -3.86 12.87 16.71
C SER A 54 -2.45 12.40 17.07
N HIS A 55 -2.03 11.30 16.47
CA HIS A 55 -0.66 10.82 16.60
C HIS A 55 0.15 11.43 15.46
N GLY A 56 1.05 12.36 15.79
CA GLY A 56 1.99 12.93 14.84
C GLY A 56 3.08 11.91 14.50
N GLY A 57 3.32 11.66 13.22
CA GLY A 57 4.50 10.92 12.77
C GLY A 57 5.77 11.77 12.96
N GLN A 58 6.91 11.17 12.71
CA GLN A 58 8.22 11.83 12.78
C GLN A 58 8.98 11.72 11.46
N THR A 59 9.94 12.60 11.27
CA THR A 59 10.91 12.45 10.18
C THR A 59 11.87 11.32 10.51
N PRO A 60 12.07 10.33 9.63
CA PRO A 60 13.10 9.32 9.83
C PRO A 60 14.45 9.94 10.12
N THR A 61 15.20 9.41 11.11
CA THR A 61 16.49 9.98 11.54
C THR A 61 17.48 10.09 10.37
N VAL A 62 17.45 9.12 9.46
CA VAL A 62 18.30 9.10 8.26
C VAL A 62 18.02 10.28 7.32
N LEU A 63 16.79 10.83 7.35
CA LEU A 63 16.35 11.97 6.55
C LEU A 63 16.28 13.28 7.34
N ALA A 64 16.64 13.30 8.64
CA ALA A 64 16.54 14.50 9.48
C ALA A 64 17.36 15.68 8.92
N ARG A 65 18.52 15.40 8.29
CA ARG A 65 19.38 16.43 7.68
C ARG A 65 19.08 16.68 6.20
N SER A 66 18.01 16.11 5.67
CA SER A 66 17.60 16.27 4.26
C SER A 66 16.36 17.17 4.13
N GLN A 67 15.98 17.88 5.18
CA GLN A 67 14.77 18.70 5.18
C GLN A 67 15.10 20.11 4.69
N GLN A 68 14.60 20.49 3.50
CA GLN A 68 14.90 21.78 2.87
C GLN A 68 14.42 22.95 3.72
N HIS A 69 13.22 22.86 4.33
CA HIS A 69 12.71 23.92 5.18
C HIS A 69 13.61 24.21 6.41
N LEU A 70 14.25 23.18 6.99
CA LEU A 70 15.17 23.38 8.11
C LEU A 70 16.48 24.07 7.68
N LEU A 71 16.89 23.89 6.42
CA LEU A 71 18.00 24.63 5.84
C LEU A 71 17.63 26.09 5.61
N ASP A 72 16.45 26.35 5.05
CA ASP A 72 15.94 27.69 4.74
C ASP A 72 15.71 28.52 6.03
N GLU A 73 15.26 27.88 7.10
CA GLU A 73 15.08 28.47 8.44
C GLU A 73 16.40 28.62 9.22
N GLY A 74 17.51 28.09 8.71
CA GLY A 74 18.81 28.10 9.38
C GLY A 74 18.94 27.14 10.57
N ALA A 75 18.00 26.22 10.73
CA ALA A 75 18.04 25.17 11.78
C ALA A 75 19.06 24.07 11.45
N ILE A 76 19.41 23.91 10.18
CA ILE A 76 20.51 23.06 9.69
C ILE A 76 21.48 23.95 8.94
N LYS A 77 22.79 23.80 9.19
CA LYS A 77 23.81 24.55 8.46
C LYS A 77 23.99 23.96 7.04
N PRO A 78 24.39 24.79 6.03
CA PRO A 78 24.59 24.34 4.66
C PRO A 78 25.58 23.17 4.51
N ASP A 79 26.61 23.12 5.34
CA ASP A 79 27.60 22.02 5.36
C ASP A 79 27.08 20.72 6.02
N GLU A 80 26.04 20.83 6.82
CA GLU A 80 25.37 19.68 7.46
C GLU A 80 24.22 19.12 6.60
N PHE A 81 23.66 19.94 5.70
CA PHE A 81 22.57 19.51 4.82
C PHE A 81 23.01 18.35 3.91
N ARG A 82 22.12 17.41 3.73
CA ARG A 82 22.31 16.24 2.85
C ARG A 82 21.12 16.11 1.93
N SER A 83 21.32 16.31 0.63
CA SER A 83 20.27 16.03 -0.35
C SER A 83 19.71 14.63 -0.15
N ILE A 84 18.38 14.48 -0.24
CA ILE A 84 17.70 13.20 -0.12
C ILE A 84 18.26 12.17 -1.13
N PHE A 85 18.65 12.59 -2.31
CA PHE A 85 19.33 11.75 -3.32
C PHE A 85 20.66 11.20 -2.82
N SER A 86 21.41 11.98 -2.06
CA SER A 86 22.70 11.54 -1.50
C SER A 86 22.51 10.48 -0.43
N VAL A 87 21.39 10.49 0.29
CA VAL A 87 21.03 9.49 1.30
C VAL A 87 20.57 8.20 0.61
N ILE A 88 19.58 8.30 -0.30
CA ILE A 88 19.04 7.16 -1.05
C ILE A 88 20.13 6.42 -1.85
N ARG A 89 21.14 7.14 -2.36
CA ARG A 89 22.27 6.51 -3.09
C ARG A 89 23.14 5.63 -2.19
N ARG A 90 23.17 5.88 -0.89
CA ARG A 90 24.00 5.14 0.06
C ARG A 90 23.31 3.90 0.59
N GLN A 91 21.98 3.99 0.78
CA GLN A 91 21.16 2.93 1.35
C GLN A 91 19.71 3.09 0.91
N ASP A 92 19.02 1.99 0.79
CA ASP A 92 17.58 1.98 0.64
C ASP A 92 16.92 2.53 1.91
N ILE A 93 15.74 3.13 1.77
CA ILE A 93 14.96 3.67 2.90
C ILE A 93 13.57 3.06 2.85
N LEU A 94 13.26 2.25 3.84
CA LEU A 94 11.92 1.73 4.06
C LEU A 94 11.13 2.73 4.91
N LEU A 95 10.00 3.18 4.40
CA LEU A 95 9.09 4.12 5.04
C LEU A 95 7.84 3.41 5.54
N HIS A 96 7.33 3.81 6.72
CA HIS A 96 6.10 3.30 7.28
C HIS A 96 5.17 4.43 7.74
N HIS A 97 4.25 4.85 6.87
CA HIS A 97 3.24 5.84 7.19
C HIS A 97 2.13 5.24 8.07
N PRO A 98 1.51 6.02 8.97
CA PRO A 98 1.73 7.44 9.28
C PRO A 98 2.85 7.70 10.30
N TYR A 99 3.56 6.65 10.73
CA TYR A 99 4.64 6.78 11.71
C TYR A 99 5.79 7.61 11.14
N ASP A 100 6.19 7.35 9.90
CA ASP A 100 7.02 8.27 9.12
C ASP A 100 6.13 9.33 8.46
N LEU A 101 6.45 10.61 8.65
CA LEU A 101 5.72 11.71 8.05
C LEU A 101 5.85 11.68 6.53
N PHE A 102 4.72 11.60 5.84
CA PHE A 102 4.66 11.64 4.38
C PHE A 102 5.23 12.94 3.81
N SER A 103 5.01 14.07 4.51
CA SER A 103 5.50 15.39 4.11
C SER A 103 7.02 15.52 4.12
N THR A 104 7.70 14.90 5.09
CA THR A 104 9.16 14.97 5.23
C THR A 104 9.91 13.83 4.54
N THR A 105 9.18 12.95 3.87
CA THR A 105 9.72 11.79 3.15
C THR A 105 9.36 11.83 1.69
N VAL A 106 8.19 11.36 1.30
CA VAL A 106 7.77 11.27 -0.11
C VAL A 106 7.55 12.64 -0.75
N GLU A 107 6.89 13.57 -0.04
CA GLU A 107 6.72 14.93 -0.55
C GLU A 107 8.07 15.65 -0.67
N GLU A 108 8.95 15.51 0.33
CA GLU A 108 10.30 16.08 0.29
C GLU A 108 11.14 15.52 -0.86
N PHE A 109 11.04 14.21 -1.13
CA PHE A 109 11.69 13.59 -2.29
C PHE A 109 11.25 14.23 -3.62
N ILE A 110 9.96 14.49 -3.78
CA ILE A 110 9.40 15.10 -5.00
C ILE A 110 9.74 16.59 -5.05
N ASN A 111 9.70 17.31 -3.92
CA ASN A 111 10.07 18.72 -3.83
C ASN A 111 11.55 18.93 -4.21
N GLN A 112 12.47 18.17 -3.63
CA GLN A 112 13.88 18.27 -4.01
C GLN A 112 14.09 17.88 -5.49
N ALA A 113 13.34 16.90 -6.01
CA ALA A 113 13.41 16.57 -7.43
C ALA A 113 12.95 17.74 -8.32
N ALA A 114 11.96 18.51 -7.87
CA ALA A 114 11.48 19.66 -8.62
C ALA A 114 12.51 20.80 -8.68
N ASP A 115 13.28 21.00 -7.62
CA ASP A 115 14.18 22.15 -7.47
C ASP A 115 15.64 21.84 -7.84
N ASP A 116 16.08 20.57 -7.77
CA ASP A 116 17.46 20.18 -8.06
C ASP A 116 17.80 20.34 -9.55
N PRO A 117 18.76 21.21 -9.92
CA PRO A 117 19.11 21.47 -11.33
C PRO A 117 19.70 20.24 -12.06
N GLN A 118 20.12 19.21 -11.33
CA GLN A 118 20.65 17.97 -11.92
C GLN A 118 19.56 16.97 -12.26
N VAL A 119 18.32 17.16 -11.77
CA VAL A 119 17.19 16.32 -12.14
C VAL A 119 16.74 16.66 -13.55
N MET A 120 16.74 15.65 -14.42
CA MET A 120 16.36 15.75 -15.83
C MET A 120 14.87 15.49 -16.06
N GLY A 121 14.28 14.62 -15.23
CA GLY A 121 12.88 14.30 -15.39
C GLY A 121 12.28 13.56 -14.20
N ILE A 122 10.95 13.65 -14.10
CA ILE A 122 10.13 13.03 -13.08
C ILE A 122 8.98 12.30 -13.76
N LYS A 123 8.77 11.03 -13.47
CA LYS A 123 7.59 10.27 -13.89
C LYS A 123 6.87 9.76 -12.67
N MET A 124 5.54 9.92 -12.63
CA MET A 124 4.74 9.58 -11.44
C MET A 124 3.35 9.08 -11.80
N THR A 125 2.83 8.13 -11.01
CA THR A 125 1.41 7.74 -11.07
C THR A 125 0.62 8.52 -10.03
N LEU A 126 -0.53 9.06 -10.43
CA LEU A 126 -1.42 9.84 -9.57
C LEU A 126 -2.81 9.21 -9.52
N TYR A 127 -3.33 9.04 -8.32
CA TYR A 127 -4.65 8.50 -8.04
C TYR A 127 -5.25 9.20 -6.82
N ARG A 128 -6.42 9.81 -6.94
CA ARG A 128 -7.08 10.59 -5.87
C ARG A 128 -6.17 11.63 -5.23
N THR A 129 -5.89 12.68 -5.95
CA THR A 129 -5.09 13.81 -5.47
C THR A 129 -6.00 14.97 -5.11
N SER A 130 -5.72 15.71 -4.04
CA SER A 130 -6.47 16.92 -3.70
C SER A 130 -6.04 18.09 -4.58
N LYS A 131 -6.95 19.06 -4.81
CA LYS A 131 -6.66 20.27 -5.60
C LYS A 131 -5.45 21.05 -5.07
N ASP A 132 -5.27 21.07 -3.76
CA ASP A 132 -4.17 21.77 -3.06
C ASP A 132 -3.03 20.81 -2.67
N SER A 133 -2.75 19.80 -3.51
CA SER A 133 -1.71 18.83 -3.24
C SER A 133 -0.31 19.45 -3.40
N PRO A 134 0.56 19.38 -2.38
CA PRO A 134 1.96 19.79 -2.49
C PRO A 134 2.70 19.07 -3.64
N ILE A 135 2.33 17.83 -3.92
CA ILE A 135 2.90 17.04 -5.02
C ILE A 135 2.54 17.65 -6.38
N ILE A 136 1.28 18.05 -6.59
CA ILE A 136 0.87 18.71 -7.83
C ILE A 136 1.66 20.02 -8.03
N ALA A 137 1.78 20.83 -6.97
CA ALA A 137 2.56 22.07 -7.01
C ALA A 137 4.04 21.79 -7.34
N ALA A 138 4.63 20.73 -6.78
CA ALA A 138 6.01 20.35 -7.08
C ALA A 138 6.19 19.88 -8.53
N LEU A 139 5.24 19.11 -9.10
CA LEU A 139 5.31 18.68 -10.50
C LEU A 139 5.20 19.86 -11.48
N ILE A 140 4.33 20.83 -11.18
CA ILE A 140 4.21 22.07 -11.96
C ILE A 140 5.53 22.85 -11.90
N ARG A 141 6.06 23.09 -10.72
CA ARG A 141 7.34 23.78 -10.51
C ARG A 141 8.50 23.07 -11.22
N ALA A 142 8.51 21.73 -11.23
CA ALA A 142 9.49 20.96 -11.98
C ALA A 142 9.40 21.22 -13.49
N ALA A 143 8.19 21.29 -14.06
CA ALA A 143 8.00 21.61 -15.48
C ALA A 143 8.40 23.05 -15.79
N GLU A 144 8.06 24.02 -14.95
CA GLU A 144 8.48 25.42 -15.04
C GLU A 144 10.02 25.56 -14.97
N ASN A 145 10.68 24.71 -14.19
CA ASN A 145 12.16 24.61 -14.13
C ASN A 145 12.76 23.88 -15.35
N GLY A 146 11.98 23.59 -16.38
CA GLY A 146 12.43 23.00 -17.65
C GLY A 146 12.70 21.49 -17.60
N LYS A 147 12.24 20.78 -16.55
CA LYS A 147 12.40 19.34 -16.45
C LYS A 147 11.34 18.60 -17.26
N GLN A 148 11.67 17.38 -17.71
CA GLN A 148 10.68 16.50 -18.33
C GLN A 148 9.79 15.86 -17.25
N VAL A 149 8.55 16.32 -17.16
CA VAL A 149 7.60 15.81 -16.17
C VAL A 149 6.50 15.02 -16.85
N MET A 150 6.26 13.78 -16.38
CA MET A 150 5.15 12.95 -16.84
C MET A 150 4.32 12.49 -15.64
N ALA A 151 3.03 12.79 -15.68
CA ALA A 151 2.06 12.36 -14.71
C ALA A 151 1.06 11.40 -15.35
N LEU A 152 1.00 10.15 -14.87
CA LEU A 152 -0.06 9.23 -15.25
C LEU A 152 -1.21 9.39 -14.27
N VAL A 153 -2.36 9.78 -14.81
CA VAL A 153 -3.56 10.11 -14.05
C VAL A 153 -4.63 9.05 -14.26
N GLU A 154 -5.11 8.44 -13.18
CA GLU A 154 -6.25 7.53 -13.23
C GLU A 154 -7.54 8.32 -13.04
N LEU A 155 -8.27 8.56 -14.13
CA LEU A 155 -9.53 9.33 -14.10
C LEU A 155 -10.68 8.59 -13.39
N LYS A 156 -10.72 7.26 -13.48
CA LYS A 156 -11.78 6.43 -12.88
C LYS A 156 -11.57 6.22 -11.37
N ALA A 157 -11.30 7.30 -10.65
CA ALA A 157 -11.24 7.28 -9.19
C ALA A 157 -12.65 7.55 -8.63
N ARG A 158 -13.31 6.51 -8.12
CA ARG A 158 -14.69 6.56 -7.62
C ARG A 158 -14.91 7.76 -6.69
N PHE A 159 -15.87 8.63 -7.00
CA PHE A 159 -16.23 9.88 -6.31
C PHE A 159 -15.25 11.08 -6.47
N ASP A 160 -14.19 10.96 -7.27
CA ASP A 160 -13.19 12.03 -7.46
C ASP A 160 -12.96 12.37 -8.94
N GLU A 161 -13.81 11.89 -9.85
CA GLU A 161 -13.63 12.00 -11.30
C GLU A 161 -13.51 13.47 -11.76
N ASP A 162 -14.43 14.35 -11.32
CA ASP A 162 -14.44 15.76 -11.72
C ASP A 162 -13.20 16.50 -11.21
N ASN A 163 -12.77 16.24 -9.99
CA ASN A 163 -11.55 16.81 -9.43
C ASN A 163 -10.33 16.35 -10.22
N ASN A 164 -10.25 15.06 -10.56
CA ASN A 164 -9.13 14.51 -11.31
C ASN A 164 -9.00 15.12 -12.71
N ILE A 165 -10.13 15.40 -13.39
CA ILE A 165 -10.14 16.07 -14.68
C ILE A 165 -9.63 17.51 -14.57
N GLN A 166 -10.06 18.26 -13.56
CA GLN A 166 -9.69 19.67 -13.40
C GLN A 166 -8.20 19.85 -13.15
N TRP A 167 -7.61 19.11 -12.22
CA TRP A 167 -6.19 19.26 -11.94
C TRP A 167 -5.29 18.60 -13.02
N ALA A 168 -5.78 17.55 -13.72
CA ALA A 168 -5.08 17.02 -14.89
C ALA A 168 -4.91 18.08 -15.98
N ARG A 169 -5.97 18.84 -16.27
CA ARG A 169 -5.91 19.99 -17.20
C ARG A 169 -4.96 21.07 -16.71
N HIS A 170 -4.92 21.31 -15.40
CA HIS A 170 -3.98 22.28 -14.83
C HIS A 170 -2.51 21.85 -15.01
N LEU A 171 -2.22 20.57 -14.81
CA LEU A 171 -0.90 19.99 -15.10
C LEU A 171 -0.52 20.16 -16.58
N GLU A 172 -1.43 19.82 -17.51
CA GLU A 172 -1.19 19.97 -18.96
C GLU A 172 -0.89 21.43 -19.34
N GLN A 173 -1.66 22.38 -18.82
CA GLN A 173 -1.47 23.82 -19.05
C GLN A 173 -0.12 24.33 -18.54
N SER A 174 0.42 23.66 -17.51
CA SER A 174 1.73 23.99 -16.91
C SER A 174 2.90 23.24 -17.56
N GLY A 175 2.66 22.55 -18.69
CA GLY A 175 3.72 21.87 -19.46
C GLY A 175 4.06 20.45 -18.96
N VAL A 176 3.28 19.88 -18.03
CA VAL A 176 3.42 18.48 -17.62
C VAL A 176 2.79 17.57 -18.68
N HIS A 177 3.49 16.52 -19.08
CA HIS A 177 2.94 15.50 -19.97
C HIS A 177 1.98 14.59 -19.18
N VAL A 178 0.68 14.75 -19.38
CA VAL A 178 -0.35 13.94 -18.72
C VAL A 178 -0.73 12.74 -19.57
N VAL A 179 -0.77 11.57 -18.96
CA VAL A 179 -1.20 10.30 -19.58
C VAL A 179 -2.37 9.73 -18.79
N TYR A 180 -3.41 9.29 -19.48
CA TYR A 180 -4.66 8.82 -18.88
C TYR A 180 -4.78 7.28 -18.79
N GLY A 181 -3.63 6.62 -18.61
CA GLY A 181 -3.57 5.17 -18.40
C GLY A 181 -3.73 4.34 -19.68
N VAL A 182 -3.84 3.01 -19.51
CA VAL A 182 -3.96 2.04 -20.59
C VAL A 182 -5.43 1.64 -20.77
N LEU A 183 -5.88 1.61 -22.02
CA LEU A 183 -7.26 1.25 -22.34
C LEU A 183 -7.59 -0.18 -21.82
N GLY A 184 -8.68 -0.29 -21.08
CA GLY A 184 -9.16 -1.57 -20.53
C GLY A 184 -8.49 -2.01 -19.22
N LEU A 185 -7.43 -1.34 -18.77
CA LEU A 185 -6.76 -1.59 -17.50
C LEU A 185 -6.84 -0.36 -16.60
N LYS A 186 -7.09 -0.58 -15.30
CA LYS A 186 -7.06 0.49 -14.31
C LYS A 186 -5.67 0.58 -13.69
N THR A 187 -5.03 1.76 -13.73
CA THR A 187 -3.74 1.97 -13.07
C THR A 187 -3.93 2.12 -11.57
N HIS A 188 -3.28 1.24 -10.80
CA HIS A 188 -3.36 1.27 -9.34
C HIS A 188 -1.99 1.22 -8.65
N THR A 189 -0.91 1.08 -9.41
CA THR A 189 0.45 1.16 -8.87
C THR A 189 0.79 2.56 -8.35
N LYS A 190 1.65 2.64 -7.33
CA LYS A 190 2.12 3.87 -6.69
C LYS A 190 3.63 3.93 -6.84
N ILE A 191 4.06 4.61 -7.89
CA ILE A 191 5.47 4.68 -8.31
C ILE A 191 5.87 6.09 -8.69
N VAL A 192 7.09 6.46 -8.32
CA VAL A 192 7.79 7.66 -8.78
C VAL A 192 9.16 7.26 -9.30
N LEU A 193 9.51 7.79 -10.45
CA LEU A 193 10.84 7.68 -11.05
C LEU A 193 11.41 9.07 -11.24
N VAL A 194 12.54 9.36 -10.61
CA VAL A 194 13.33 10.57 -10.81
C VAL A 194 14.62 10.19 -11.53
N VAL A 195 14.90 10.83 -12.66
CA VAL A 195 16.14 10.65 -13.41
C VAL A 195 17.02 11.86 -13.16
N ARG A 196 18.19 11.65 -12.55
CA ARG A 196 19.14 12.68 -12.16
C ARG A 196 20.49 12.47 -12.84
N LYS A 197 21.12 13.55 -13.29
CA LYS A 197 22.47 13.51 -13.84
C LYS A 197 23.50 13.49 -12.69
N GLU A 198 24.25 12.40 -12.57
CA GLU A 198 25.30 12.21 -11.59
C GLU A 198 26.66 12.19 -12.30
N LYS A 199 27.37 13.33 -12.27
CA LYS A 199 28.59 13.51 -13.07
C LYS A 199 28.31 13.22 -14.56
N ASP A 200 28.83 12.10 -15.09
CA ASP A 200 28.69 11.72 -16.51
C ASP A 200 27.64 10.63 -16.76
N LYS A 201 26.90 10.23 -15.71
CA LYS A 201 25.89 9.14 -15.80
C LYS A 201 24.51 9.63 -15.38
N LEU A 202 23.48 8.98 -15.91
CA LEU A 202 22.11 9.13 -15.43
C LEU A 202 21.87 8.09 -14.33
N GLN A 203 21.35 8.56 -13.21
CA GLN A 203 20.96 7.73 -12.08
C GLN A 203 19.45 7.83 -11.88
N SER A 204 18.81 6.68 -11.75
CA SER A 204 17.40 6.58 -11.36
C SER A 204 17.27 6.53 -9.86
N TYR A 205 16.35 7.32 -9.33
CA TYR A 205 15.88 7.29 -7.94
C TYR A 205 14.41 6.95 -7.96
N VAL A 206 14.01 6.02 -7.13
CA VAL A 206 12.70 5.37 -7.22
C VAL A 206 11.99 5.44 -5.89
N HIS A 207 10.68 5.71 -5.93
CA HIS A 207 9.77 5.37 -4.85
C HIS A 207 8.74 4.37 -5.33
N ILE A 208 8.54 3.28 -4.58
CA ILE A 208 7.49 2.29 -4.80
C ILE A 208 6.72 2.15 -3.50
N GLY A 209 5.41 2.40 -3.52
CA GLY A 209 4.58 2.40 -2.32
C GLY A 209 3.36 1.50 -2.39
N THR A 210 2.80 1.21 -1.21
CA THR A 210 1.53 0.51 -1.05
C THR A 210 0.35 1.47 -1.08
N GLY A 211 0.55 2.73 -0.67
CA GLY A 211 -0.45 3.77 -0.51
C GLY A 211 -0.45 4.85 -1.57
N ASN A 212 -1.59 5.51 -1.74
CA ASN A 212 -1.74 6.61 -2.68
C ASN A 212 -0.92 7.84 -2.25
N TYR A 213 -0.50 8.64 -3.21
CA TYR A 213 0.18 9.91 -2.98
C TYR A 213 -0.82 10.99 -2.57
N ASN A 214 -1.29 10.92 -1.32
CA ASN A 214 -2.28 11.84 -0.78
C ASN A 214 -1.97 12.17 0.68
N SER A 215 -1.62 13.42 0.95
CA SER A 215 -1.20 13.94 2.26
C SER A 215 -2.26 13.82 3.37
N LYS A 216 -3.55 13.69 3.00
CA LYS A 216 -4.64 13.49 3.97
C LYS A 216 -4.77 12.04 4.38
N THR A 217 -4.85 11.13 3.39
CA THR A 217 -5.00 9.70 3.68
C THR A 217 -3.74 9.08 4.28
N SER A 218 -2.55 9.60 3.96
CA SER A 218 -1.28 9.15 4.54
C SER A 218 -1.16 9.37 6.06
N LYS A 219 -2.04 10.20 6.65
CA LYS A 219 -2.15 10.41 8.11
C LYS A 219 -3.08 9.43 8.80
N LEU A 220 -3.92 8.73 8.04
CA LEU A 220 -4.98 7.86 8.55
C LEU A 220 -4.78 6.39 8.19
N TYR A 221 -4.00 6.10 7.15
CA TYR A 221 -3.76 4.77 6.62
C TYR A 221 -2.33 4.33 6.94
N THR A 222 -2.17 3.07 7.33
CA THR A 222 -0.82 2.49 7.40
C THR A 222 -0.39 2.08 5.99
N ASP A 223 0.70 2.64 5.52
CA ASP A 223 1.28 2.32 4.23
C ASP A 223 2.80 2.20 4.30
N LEU A 224 3.36 1.43 3.39
CA LEU A 224 4.80 1.26 3.25
C LEU A 224 5.29 1.90 1.95
N GLY A 225 6.53 2.34 1.95
CA GLY A 225 7.21 2.85 0.77
C GLY A 225 8.69 2.50 0.79
N LEU A 226 9.24 2.21 -0.37
CA LEU A 226 10.68 2.02 -0.58
C LEU A 226 11.23 3.16 -1.40
N LEU A 227 12.19 3.91 -0.85
CA LEU A 227 13.04 4.83 -1.59
C LEU A 227 14.37 4.14 -1.89
N THR A 228 14.73 4.03 -3.17
CA THR A 228 15.92 3.31 -3.60
C THR A 228 16.60 3.94 -4.81
N ALA A 229 17.91 3.73 -4.95
CA ALA A 229 18.70 4.02 -6.13
C ALA A 229 19.16 2.73 -6.83
N ASN A 230 18.52 1.59 -6.54
CA ASN A 230 18.80 0.31 -7.17
C ASN A 230 18.62 0.40 -8.69
N GLN A 231 19.64 0.04 -9.45
CA GLN A 231 19.68 0.23 -10.90
C GLN A 231 18.67 -0.68 -11.62
N GLU A 232 18.48 -1.91 -11.18
CA GLU A 232 17.55 -2.87 -11.80
C GLU A 232 16.10 -2.44 -11.56
N LEU A 233 15.75 -1.99 -10.35
CA LEU A 233 14.44 -1.41 -10.06
C LEU A 233 14.21 -0.12 -10.86
N GLY A 234 15.24 0.72 -11.00
CA GLY A 234 15.19 1.91 -11.84
C GLY A 234 14.88 1.58 -13.31
N GLN A 235 15.53 0.55 -13.87
CA GLN A 235 15.27 0.07 -15.23
C GLN A 235 13.85 -0.52 -15.35
N ASP A 236 13.42 -1.33 -14.39
CA ASP A 236 12.06 -1.89 -14.36
C ASP A 236 10.99 -0.79 -14.33
N LEU A 237 11.22 0.30 -13.59
CA LEU A 237 10.30 1.44 -13.60
C LEU A 237 10.29 2.18 -14.94
N VAL A 238 11.43 2.34 -15.59
CA VAL A 238 11.46 2.91 -16.97
C VAL A 238 10.60 2.06 -17.90
N GLU A 239 10.76 0.74 -17.87
CA GLU A 239 10.00 -0.20 -18.68
C GLU A 239 8.51 -0.20 -18.31
N LEU A 240 8.18 -0.13 -17.00
CA LEU A 240 6.78 -0.04 -16.54
C LEU A 240 6.13 1.28 -17.01
N PHE A 241 6.81 2.42 -16.94
CA PHE A 241 6.28 3.66 -17.48
C PHE A 241 6.12 3.62 -19.01
N ASN A 242 7.01 2.95 -19.74
CA ASN A 242 6.85 2.72 -21.18
C ASN A 242 5.65 1.82 -21.48
N TYR A 243 5.40 0.79 -20.66
CA TYR A 243 4.19 -0.04 -20.75
C TYR A 243 2.92 0.78 -20.48
N LEU A 244 2.93 1.60 -19.43
CA LEU A 244 1.82 2.46 -19.02
C LEU A 244 1.46 3.54 -20.06
N THR A 245 2.41 3.95 -20.90
CA THR A 245 2.21 4.94 -21.97
C THR A 245 1.93 4.28 -23.33
N GLY A 246 1.85 2.96 -23.39
CA GLY A 246 1.57 2.22 -24.63
C GLY A 246 2.76 2.09 -25.59
N PHE A 247 3.97 2.54 -25.20
CA PHE A 247 5.17 2.47 -26.01
C PHE A 247 5.75 1.05 -26.14
N SER A 248 5.47 0.17 -25.17
CA SER A 248 5.98 -1.20 -25.22
C SER A 248 4.95 -2.21 -24.74
N LYS A 249 5.06 -3.44 -25.27
CA LYS A 249 4.34 -4.63 -24.79
C LYS A 249 5.31 -5.43 -23.91
N GLN A 250 5.61 -4.89 -22.71
CA GLN A 250 6.53 -5.53 -21.77
C GLN A 250 5.98 -6.89 -21.32
N GLN A 251 6.81 -7.93 -21.30
CA GLN A 251 6.45 -9.29 -20.91
C GLN A 251 7.23 -9.82 -19.69
N SER A 252 8.25 -9.13 -19.27
CA SER A 252 9.09 -9.49 -18.12
C SER A 252 9.69 -8.28 -17.47
N PHE A 253 10.01 -8.39 -16.21
CA PHE A 253 10.72 -7.41 -15.39
C PHE A 253 11.85 -8.14 -14.66
N ARG A 254 12.88 -7.41 -14.24
CA ARG A 254 14.07 -8.00 -13.57
C ARG A 254 13.76 -8.35 -12.11
N ARG A 255 13.11 -7.43 -11.43
CA ARG A 255 12.81 -7.48 -9.99
C ARG A 255 11.32 -7.33 -9.68
N LEU A 256 10.63 -6.47 -10.41
CA LEU A 256 9.23 -6.19 -10.17
C LEU A 256 8.33 -7.36 -10.59
N LEU A 257 7.36 -7.64 -9.77
CA LEU A 257 6.17 -8.41 -10.16
C LEU A 257 5.07 -7.41 -10.54
N VAL A 258 4.68 -7.41 -11.80
CA VAL A 258 3.73 -6.44 -12.35
C VAL A 258 2.47 -7.14 -12.85
N ALA A 259 1.30 -6.71 -12.38
CA ALA A 259 0.03 -7.14 -12.95
C ALA A 259 -0.32 -6.28 -14.18
N PRO A 260 -0.97 -6.89 -15.19
CA PRO A 260 -1.37 -8.31 -15.33
C PRO A 260 -0.28 -9.21 -15.94
N VAL A 261 0.97 -8.77 -16.04
CA VAL A 261 2.04 -9.39 -16.83
C VAL A 261 2.70 -10.56 -16.09
N THR A 262 3.26 -10.30 -14.90
CA THR A 262 4.10 -11.29 -14.17
C THR A 262 3.62 -11.57 -12.75
N LEU A 263 2.78 -10.69 -12.15
CA LEU A 263 2.46 -10.74 -10.72
C LEU A 263 1.75 -12.04 -10.33
N ARG A 264 0.67 -12.43 -11.02
CA ARG A 264 -0.08 -13.66 -10.72
C ARG A 264 0.86 -14.87 -10.72
N LYS A 265 1.55 -15.08 -11.84
CA LYS A 265 2.48 -16.21 -11.99
C LYS A 265 3.60 -16.18 -10.94
N GLY A 266 4.13 -15.00 -10.64
CA GLY A 266 5.15 -14.82 -9.61
C GLY A 266 4.64 -15.26 -8.23
N MET A 267 3.46 -14.83 -7.80
CA MET A 267 2.87 -15.23 -6.52
C MET A 267 2.57 -16.73 -6.46
N GLU A 268 2.01 -17.30 -7.52
CA GLU A 268 1.78 -18.74 -7.61
C GLU A 268 3.09 -19.55 -7.48
N LEU A 269 4.16 -19.11 -8.12
CA LEU A 269 5.48 -19.76 -8.01
C LEU A 269 6.05 -19.68 -6.61
N LEU A 270 5.92 -18.53 -5.94
CA LEU A 270 6.38 -18.36 -4.56
C LEU A 270 5.60 -19.28 -3.60
N ILE A 271 4.28 -19.40 -3.74
CA ILE A 271 3.47 -20.31 -2.90
C ILE A 271 3.84 -21.78 -3.19
N ARG A 272 3.99 -22.18 -4.46
CA ARG A 272 4.38 -23.55 -4.83
C ARG A 272 5.76 -23.90 -4.30
N ARG A 273 6.69 -22.96 -4.26
CA ARG A 273 8.02 -23.17 -3.67
C ARG A 273 7.91 -23.50 -2.17
N GLU A 274 7.02 -22.84 -1.42
CA GLU A 274 6.80 -23.19 -0.01
C GLU A 274 6.19 -24.61 0.14
N ILE A 275 5.29 -25.04 -0.77
CA ILE A 275 4.79 -26.41 -0.80
C ILE A 275 5.95 -27.41 -0.99
N GLU A 276 6.86 -27.15 -1.92
CA GLU A 276 8.02 -27.99 -2.15
C GLU A 276 8.97 -28.04 -0.94
N HIS A 277 9.15 -26.89 -0.24
CA HIS A 277 9.92 -26.86 0.99
C HIS A 277 9.27 -27.71 2.09
N ALA A 278 7.98 -27.57 2.31
CA ALA A 278 7.25 -28.37 3.29
C ALA A 278 7.34 -29.88 3.02
N GLN A 279 7.13 -30.29 1.78
CA GLN A 279 7.24 -31.71 1.34
C GLN A 279 8.65 -32.28 1.55
N GLN A 280 9.68 -31.43 1.54
CA GLN A 280 11.06 -31.81 1.80
C GLN A 280 11.48 -31.68 3.28
N GLY A 281 10.53 -31.39 4.18
CA GLY A 281 10.81 -31.21 5.61
C GLY A 281 11.61 -29.96 5.95
N ARG A 282 11.66 -28.97 5.05
CA ARG A 282 12.29 -27.68 5.27
C ARG A 282 11.30 -26.67 5.84
N GLU A 283 11.80 -25.59 6.42
CA GLU A 283 10.98 -24.50 6.90
C GLU A 283 10.13 -23.94 5.75
N ALA A 284 8.81 -23.90 5.96
CA ALA A 284 7.84 -23.43 4.97
C ALA A 284 6.74 -22.60 5.66
N VAL A 285 6.82 -21.30 5.48
CA VAL A 285 5.90 -20.34 6.11
C VAL A 285 5.53 -19.24 5.11
N ILE A 286 4.24 -18.97 5.01
CA ILE A 286 3.71 -17.83 4.26
C ILE A 286 3.07 -16.86 5.26
N ARG A 287 3.54 -15.61 5.29
CA ARG A 287 2.88 -14.50 5.99
C ARG A 287 2.46 -13.46 4.98
N ALA A 288 1.20 -13.09 4.99
CA ALA A 288 0.74 -12.06 4.07
C ALA A 288 -0.22 -11.08 4.75
N LYS A 289 0.01 -9.80 4.52
CA LYS A 289 -0.87 -8.71 4.92
C LYS A 289 -1.40 -8.02 3.69
N MET A 290 -2.73 -7.83 3.62
CA MET A 290 -3.40 -7.18 2.48
C MET A 290 -4.79 -6.69 2.86
N ASN A 291 -5.45 -5.98 1.94
CA ASN A 291 -6.81 -5.54 2.21
C ASN A 291 -7.85 -6.65 1.99
N SER A 292 -7.69 -7.46 0.94
CA SER A 292 -8.68 -8.49 0.60
C SER A 292 -8.04 -9.72 -0.06
N LEU A 293 -8.59 -10.88 0.23
CA LEU A 293 -8.23 -12.17 -0.34
C LEU A 293 -9.50 -12.84 -0.90
N VAL A 294 -9.70 -12.75 -2.23
CA VAL A 294 -10.89 -13.29 -2.90
C VAL A 294 -10.56 -13.97 -4.25
N ASP A 295 -9.29 -14.12 -4.59
CA ASP A 295 -8.90 -14.80 -5.84
C ASP A 295 -9.01 -16.32 -5.67
N PRO A 296 -9.89 -17.01 -6.45
CA PRO A 296 -10.13 -18.43 -6.24
C PRO A 296 -8.90 -19.29 -6.50
N THR A 297 -8.06 -18.91 -7.46
CA THR A 297 -6.84 -19.66 -7.79
C THR A 297 -5.81 -19.59 -6.66
N ILE A 298 -5.59 -18.39 -6.12
CA ILE A 298 -4.68 -18.20 -4.97
C ILE A 298 -5.23 -18.91 -3.72
N ILE A 299 -6.54 -18.81 -3.46
CA ILE A 299 -7.17 -19.50 -2.30
C ILE A 299 -7.01 -21.03 -2.43
N ALA A 300 -7.28 -21.61 -3.60
CA ALA A 300 -7.09 -23.04 -3.82
C ALA A 300 -5.62 -23.46 -3.58
N LEU A 301 -4.68 -22.64 -4.03
CA LEU A 301 -3.25 -22.90 -3.85
C LEU A 301 -2.80 -22.76 -2.38
N LEU A 302 -3.41 -21.85 -1.61
CA LEU A 302 -3.17 -21.75 -0.16
C LEU A 302 -3.72 -22.95 0.60
N TYR A 303 -4.87 -23.52 0.17
CA TYR A 303 -5.37 -24.77 0.73
C TYR A 303 -4.43 -25.94 0.42
N GLU A 304 -3.94 -26.06 -0.83
CA GLU A 304 -2.92 -27.05 -1.21
C GLU A 304 -1.66 -26.90 -0.36
N ALA A 305 -1.22 -25.66 -0.10
CA ALA A 305 -0.07 -25.38 0.74
C ALA A 305 -0.31 -25.78 2.21
N SER A 306 -1.50 -25.50 2.78
CA SER A 306 -1.86 -25.95 4.11
C SER A 306 -1.83 -27.45 4.26
N GLN A 307 -2.43 -28.18 3.29
CA GLN A 307 -2.44 -29.65 3.27
C GLN A 307 -1.03 -30.25 3.13
N ALA A 308 -0.10 -29.52 2.47
CA ALA A 308 1.31 -29.91 2.38
C ALA A 308 2.12 -29.63 3.66
N GLY A 309 1.53 -28.96 4.67
CA GLY A 309 2.17 -28.64 5.95
C GLY A 309 2.82 -27.25 6.01
N VAL A 310 2.53 -26.35 5.06
CA VAL A 310 2.97 -24.95 5.11
C VAL A 310 2.19 -24.20 6.18
N THR A 311 2.87 -23.51 7.09
CA THR A 311 2.22 -22.59 8.04
C THR A 311 1.84 -21.28 7.33
N ILE A 312 0.57 -20.88 7.41
CA ILE A 312 0.04 -19.73 6.69
C ILE A 312 -0.63 -18.76 7.67
N GLU A 313 -0.08 -17.56 7.79
CA GLU A 313 -0.55 -16.52 8.70
C GLU A 313 -0.94 -15.28 7.89
N LEU A 314 -2.24 -14.97 7.87
CA LEU A 314 -2.81 -13.90 7.04
C LEU A 314 -3.40 -12.77 7.88
N ILE A 315 -3.12 -11.53 7.49
CA ILE A 315 -3.64 -10.32 8.10
C ILE A 315 -4.51 -9.61 7.05
N ILE A 316 -5.83 -9.82 7.11
CA ILE A 316 -6.80 -9.37 6.11
C ILE A 316 -7.80 -8.42 6.76
N ARG A 317 -7.82 -7.15 6.38
CA ARG A 317 -8.73 -6.18 6.99
C ARG A 317 -10.13 -6.10 6.38
N GLY A 318 -10.30 -6.58 5.16
CA GLY A 318 -11.55 -6.53 4.38
C GLY A 318 -12.04 -7.92 4.01
N MET A 319 -12.51 -8.07 2.77
CA MET A 319 -13.09 -9.34 2.31
C MET A 319 -12.06 -10.46 2.32
N CYS A 320 -12.44 -11.59 2.92
CA CYS A 320 -11.69 -12.83 2.88
C CYS A 320 -12.66 -13.97 2.50
N SER A 321 -12.42 -14.60 1.34
CA SER A 321 -13.22 -15.72 0.86
C SER A 321 -12.56 -17.08 1.19
N LEU A 322 -11.47 -17.08 1.97
CA LEU A 322 -10.80 -18.26 2.47
C LEU A 322 -11.34 -18.58 3.87
N TYR A 323 -11.62 -19.85 4.15
CA TYR A 323 -12.01 -20.34 5.48
C TYR A 323 -10.79 -20.97 6.18
N PRO A 324 -10.30 -20.40 7.31
CA PRO A 324 -9.17 -20.95 8.05
C PRO A 324 -9.60 -22.06 9.01
N GLY A 325 -8.67 -22.93 9.40
CA GLY A 325 -8.85 -23.91 10.49
C GLY A 325 -9.86 -25.03 10.19
N CYS A 326 -10.22 -25.27 8.92
CA CYS A 326 -11.09 -26.36 8.52
C CYS A 326 -10.30 -27.68 8.49
N GLU A 327 -10.83 -28.73 9.17
CA GLU A 327 -10.21 -30.06 9.23
C GLU A 327 -9.98 -30.65 7.83
N GLY A 328 -8.78 -31.18 7.60
CA GLY A 328 -8.34 -31.76 6.34
C GLY A 328 -8.16 -30.78 5.18
N LEU A 329 -8.35 -29.47 5.41
CA LEU A 329 -8.26 -28.46 4.33
C LEU A 329 -7.32 -27.29 4.69
N SER A 330 -7.59 -26.60 5.80
CA SER A 330 -6.92 -25.35 6.14
C SER A 330 -6.45 -25.27 7.59
N GLU A 331 -6.11 -26.40 8.18
CA GLU A 331 -5.69 -26.52 9.59
C GLU A 331 -4.46 -25.68 9.91
N ASN A 332 -3.58 -25.48 8.92
CA ASN A 332 -2.37 -24.69 9.07
C ASN A 332 -2.55 -23.21 8.62
N ILE A 333 -3.80 -22.78 8.38
CA ILE A 333 -4.11 -21.40 8.02
C ILE A 333 -4.76 -20.67 9.18
N ARG A 334 -4.22 -19.51 9.51
CA ARG A 334 -4.80 -18.55 10.45
C ARG A 334 -5.03 -17.22 9.74
N VAL A 335 -6.19 -16.62 9.97
CA VAL A 335 -6.56 -15.31 9.44
C VAL A 335 -6.93 -14.38 10.57
N ILE A 336 -6.34 -13.18 10.58
CA ILE A 336 -6.70 -12.13 11.54
C ILE A 336 -7.03 -10.83 10.81
N SER A 337 -7.79 -9.97 11.48
CA SER A 337 -7.99 -8.57 11.09
C SER A 337 -7.58 -7.66 12.24
N ILE A 338 -6.94 -6.53 11.94
CA ILE A 338 -6.58 -5.49 12.92
C ILE A 338 -7.51 -4.30 12.74
N ILE A 339 -8.18 -3.91 13.84
CA ILE A 339 -9.06 -2.73 13.87
C ILE A 339 -8.54 -1.77 14.94
N GLY A 340 -8.01 -0.63 14.51
CA GLY A 340 -7.39 0.35 15.39
C GLY A 340 -7.58 1.78 14.88
N PRO A 341 -6.87 2.76 15.47
CA PRO A 341 -6.94 4.16 15.08
C PRO A 341 -6.54 4.42 13.62
N PHE A 342 -5.67 3.59 13.04
CA PHE A 342 -5.28 3.68 11.64
C PHE A 342 -5.91 2.57 10.82
N LEU A 343 -6.25 2.87 9.56
CA LEU A 343 -6.69 1.88 8.60
C LEU A 343 -5.49 1.07 8.11
N GLU A 344 -5.47 -0.23 8.37
CA GLU A 344 -4.43 -1.13 7.89
C GLU A 344 -4.53 -1.31 6.38
N HIS A 345 -3.63 -0.63 5.63
CA HIS A 345 -3.72 -0.54 4.16
C HIS A 345 -2.48 -1.10 3.44
N SER A 346 -1.35 -1.24 4.11
CA SER A 346 -0.14 -1.79 3.51
C SER A 346 -0.32 -3.25 3.04
N ARG A 347 0.46 -3.65 2.03
CA ARG A 347 0.54 -5.04 1.55
C ARG A 347 1.97 -5.50 1.73
N ILE A 348 2.10 -6.65 2.40
CA ILE A 348 3.37 -7.32 2.66
C ILE A 348 3.17 -8.80 2.36
N PHE A 349 4.10 -9.40 1.63
CA PHE A 349 4.11 -10.83 1.35
C PHE A 349 5.47 -11.38 1.75
N SER A 350 5.49 -12.33 2.66
CA SER A 350 6.69 -12.97 3.16
C SER A 350 6.62 -14.48 2.97
N PHE A 351 7.72 -15.05 2.50
CA PHE A 351 7.90 -16.47 2.22
C PHE A 351 9.19 -16.93 2.91
N ALA A 352 9.13 -18.00 3.71
CA ALA A 352 10.30 -18.51 4.46
C ALA A 352 11.41 -19.05 3.56
N ASN A 353 11.06 -19.57 2.38
CA ASN A 353 12.02 -20.03 1.37
C ASN A 353 13.11 -20.96 1.95
N GLY A 354 12.68 -21.95 2.75
CA GLY A 354 13.58 -22.93 3.34
C GLY A 354 14.64 -22.35 4.27
N GLY A 355 14.35 -21.23 4.97
CA GLY A 355 15.26 -20.53 5.88
C GLY A 355 16.01 -19.34 5.26
N SER A 356 15.69 -18.97 4.01
CA SER A 356 16.25 -17.77 3.34
C SER A 356 15.10 -16.81 2.97
N PRO A 357 14.47 -16.12 3.93
CA PRO A 357 13.19 -15.43 3.74
C PRO A 357 13.25 -14.35 2.68
N GLU A 358 12.20 -14.29 1.89
CA GLU A 358 11.96 -13.25 0.90
C GLU A 358 10.72 -12.44 1.27
N VAL A 359 10.82 -11.13 1.23
CA VAL A 359 9.74 -10.22 1.59
C VAL A 359 9.47 -9.25 0.45
N TYR A 360 8.20 -9.02 0.17
CA TYR A 360 7.74 -8.14 -0.90
C TYR A 360 6.74 -7.14 -0.34
N ILE A 361 6.72 -5.92 -0.90
CA ILE A 361 5.67 -4.92 -0.65
C ILE A 361 5.09 -4.43 -1.98
N GLY A 362 3.86 -3.93 -1.99
CA GLY A 362 3.29 -3.40 -3.21
C GLY A 362 1.84 -2.95 -3.13
N SER A 363 1.25 -2.71 -4.30
CA SER A 363 -0.08 -2.12 -4.41
C SER A 363 -1.21 -3.15 -4.53
N ALA A 364 -0.90 -4.42 -4.80
CA ALA A 364 -1.89 -5.45 -5.11
C ALA A 364 -2.40 -6.19 -3.88
N ASP A 365 -3.69 -6.48 -3.89
CA ASP A 365 -4.32 -7.51 -3.06
C ASP A 365 -4.42 -8.82 -3.87
N TRP A 366 -4.60 -9.96 -3.21
CA TRP A 366 -4.89 -11.24 -3.90
C TRP A 366 -6.37 -11.32 -4.32
N MET A 367 -6.69 -10.50 -5.31
CA MET A 367 -8.00 -10.41 -5.95
C MET A 367 -7.83 -10.51 -7.46
N SER A 368 -8.72 -11.24 -8.15
CA SER A 368 -8.65 -11.40 -9.61
C SER A 368 -8.61 -10.06 -10.36
N ARG A 369 -9.34 -9.05 -9.88
CA ARG A 369 -9.28 -7.70 -10.48
C ARG A 369 -7.92 -7.03 -10.32
N ASN A 370 -7.16 -7.28 -9.22
CA ASN A 370 -5.81 -6.74 -9.03
C ASN A 370 -4.79 -7.50 -9.86
N LEU A 371 -4.92 -8.82 -9.91
CA LEU A 371 -3.96 -9.68 -10.59
C LEU A 371 -4.10 -9.65 -12.12
N ASP A 372 -5.33 -9.43 -12.65
CA ASP A 372 -5.63 -9.62 -14.07
C ASP A 372 -6.16 -8.38 -14.79
N ARG A 373 -6.75 -7.38 -14.07
CA ARG A 373 -7.47 -6.26 -14.68
C ARG A 373 -6.98 -4.88 -14.21
N ARG A 374 -5.91 -4.85 -13.45
CA ARG A 374 -5.25 -3.62 -13.00
C ARG A 374 -3.78 -3.66 -13.33
N ILE A 375 -3.17 -2.48 -13.36
CA ILE A 375 -1.73 -2.36 -13.34
C ILE A 375 -1.31 -2.14 -11.90
N GLU A 376 -0.65 -3.13 -11.33
CA GLU A 376 -0.13 -3.17 -9.96
C GLU A 376 1.37 -3.45 -10.02
N ALA A 377 2.10 -3.01 -9.00
CA ALA A 377 3.52 -3.33 -8.84
C ALA A 377 3.80 -3.84 -7.43
N VAL A 378 4.57 -4.91 -7.37
CA VAL A 378 5.08 -5.50 -6.13
C VAL A 378 6.59 -5.61 -6.28
N THR A 379 7.33 -5.13 -5.28
CA THR A 379 8.80 -5.07 -5.27
C THR A 379 9.37 -5.97 -4.16
N PRO A 380 10.46 -6.72 -4.41
CA PRO A 380 11.19 -7.38 -3.36
C PRO A 380 11.90 -6.35 -2.46
N ILE A 381 12.05 -6.70 -1.20
CA ILE A 381 12.88 -5.96 -0.24
C ILE A 381 14.18 -6.74 -0.08
N GLU A 382 15.25 -6.22 -0.68
CA GLU A 382 16.53 -6.94 -0.76
C GLU A 382 17.44 -6.67 0.44
N ASP A 383 17.31 -5.49 1.07
CA ASP A 383 18.06 -5.13 2.26
C ASP A 383 17.69 -6.05 3.46
N PRO A 384 18.66 -6.75 4.07
CA PRO A 384 18.38 -7.68 5.17
C PRO A 384 17.77 -7.01 6.40
N GLU A 385 18.18 -5.76 6.73
CA GLU A 385 17.63 -5.04 7.87
C GLU A 385 16.18 -4.67 7.62
N HIS A 386 15.85 -4.23 6.42
CA HIS A 386 14.47 -3.92 6.04
C HIS A 386 13.59 -5.17 5.99
N ARG A 387 14.11 -6.31 5.53
CA ARG A 387 13.39 -7.59 5.63
C ARG A 387 13.06 -7.96 7.06
N GLN A 388 14.06 -7.89 7.94
CA GLN A 388 13.88 -8.20 9.36
C GLN A 388 12.86 -7.28 10.03
N LYS A 389 12.85 -5.99 9.66
CA LYS A 389 11.87 -5.01 10.13
C LYS A 389 10.45 -5.38 9.70
N LEU A 390 10.25 -5.79 8.45
CA LEU A 390 8.93 -6.20 7.95
C LEU A 390 8.46 -7.52 8.58
N GLU A 391 9.35 -8.48 8.81
CA GLU A 391 9.05 -9.71 9.55
C GLU A 391 8.63 -9.39 10.99
N ARG A 392 9.35 -8.51 11.67
CA ARG A 392 8.98 -8.04 13.01
C ARG A 392 7.62 -7.34 12.99
N LEU A 393 7.33 -6.53 11.97
CA LEU A 393 6.05 -5.86 11.84
C LEU A 393 4.90 -6.85 11.68
N LEU A 394 5.06 -7.87 10.81
CA LEU A 394 4.06 -8.93 10.66
C LEU A 394 3.85 -9.68 11.99
N GLN A 395 4.92 -10.01 12.68
CA GLN A 395 4.84 -10.69 13.97
C GLN A 395 4.17 -9.82 15.05
N LEU A 396 4.39 -8.50 15.02
CA LEU A 396 3.74 -7.54 15.92
C LEU A 396 2.22 -7.57 15.75
N TYR A 397 1.73 -7.56 14.50
CA TYR A 397 0.29 -7.68 14.21
C TYR A 397 -0.26 -9.04 14.64
N LEU A 398 0.45 -10.13 14.36
CA LEU A 398 0.04 -11.49 14.71
C LEU A 398 -0.05 -11.71 16.23
N ASN A 399 0.76 -11.00 17.00
CA ASN A 399 0.80 -11.04 18.46
C ASN A 399 -0.15 -10.03 19.15
N ASP A 400 -0.86 -9.20 18.38
CA ASP A 400 -1.85 -8.27 18.94
C ASP A 400 -2.99 -9.04 19.62
N ASN A 401 -3.31 -8.66 20.87
CA ASN A 401 -4.36 -9.29 21.66
C ASN A 401 -5.45 -8.31 22.12
N GLN A 402 -5.48 -7.09 21.53
CA GLN A 402 -6.50 -6.08 21.81
C GLN A 402 -7.26 -5.63 20.57
N ALA A 403 -6.50 -5.31 19.49
CA ALA A 403 -7.05 -4.81 18.22
C ALA A 403 -7.28 -5.94 17.20
N ALA A 404 -6.75 -7.13 17.45
CA ALA A 404 -6.87 -8.27 16.55
C ALA A 404 -8.19 -9.01 16.71
N TRP A 405 -8.74 -9.46 15.57
CA TRP A 405 -9.92 -10.30 15.44
C TRP A 405 -9.54 -11.56 14.69
N ASP A 406 -9.74 -12.72 15.29
CA ASP A 406 -9.51 -14.03 14.65
C ASP A 406 -10.73 -14.44 13.81
N MET A 407 -10.49 -14.75 12.54
CA MET A 407 -11.50 -15.35 11.68
C MET A 407 -11.66 -16.83 12.05
N GLN A 408 -12.90 -17.26 12.23
CA GLN A 408 -13.25 -18.64 12.56
C GLN A 408 -13.49 -19.48 11.29
N SER A 409 -13.54 -20.81 11.42
CA SER A 409 -13.79 -21.73 10.32
C SER A 409 -15.19 -21.59 9.67
N ASP A 410 -16.11 -20.90 10.33
CA ASP A 410 -17.44 -20.57 9.81
C ASP A 410 -17.50 -19.17 9.16
N GLY A 411 -16.37 -18.45 9.10
CA GLY A 411 -16.27 -17.11 8.55
C GLY A 411 -16.61 -15.98 9.52
N THR A 412 -17.01 -16.29 10.75
CA THR A 412 -17.23 -15.28 11.80
C THR A 412 -15.92 -14.74 12.36
N PHE A 413 -15.96 -13.58 13.02
CA PHE A 413 -14.77 -12.97 13.63
C PHE A 413 -14.95 -12.83 15.15
N VAL A 414 -13.94 -13.22 15.90
CA VAL A 414 -13.91 -13.12 17.37
C VAL A 414 -12.75 -12.20 17.77
N GLN A 415 -13.09 -11.13 18.51
CA GLN A 415 -12.06 -10.22 19.03
C GLN A 415 -11.22 -10.93 20.10
N ARG A 416 -9.90 -10.82 19.95
CA ARG A 416 -8.98 -11.29 21.00
C ARG A 416 -9.10 -10.42 22.25
N LYS A 417 -8.96 -11.06 23.38
CA LYS A 417 -8.89 -10.40 24.68
C LYS A 417 -7.63 -10.88 25.40
N PRO A 418 -6.90 -9.99 26.11
CA PRO A 418 -5.80 -10.42 26.96
C PRO A 418 -6.32 -11.45 28.00
N GLU A 419 -5.62 -12.56 28.15
CA GLU A 419 -5.86 -13.47 29.25
C GLU A 419 -5.43 -12.83 30.57
N ASN A 420 -6.04 -13.24 31.73
CA ASN A 420 -5.91 -12.67 33.07
C ASN A 420 -4.45 -12.64 33.54
N ASP A 421 -3.43 -12.57 33.03
CA ASP A 421 -2.04 -12.41 33.44
C ASP A 421 -1.12 -12.04 32.23
N THR A 422 -1.67 -11.86 31.01
CA THR A 422 -0.89 -11.47 29.86
C THR A 422 -0.89 -9.97 29.69
N SER A 423 0.28 -9.38 29.38
CA SER A 423 0.39 -7.97 29.06
C SER A 423 -0.44 -7.63 27.82
N GLU A 424 -1.15 -6.51 27.90
CA GLU A 424 -1.87 -5.93 26.77
C GLU A 424 -0.93 -5.58 25.63
N ARG A 425 -1.21 -6.09 24.44
CA ARG A 425 -0.44 -5.86 23.22
C ARG A 425 -1.35 -5.31 22.13
N ASN A 426 -1.22 -4.03 21.86
CA ASN A 426 -1.88 -3.35 20.76
C ASN A 426 -0.80 -2.91 19.77
N SER A 427 -0.79 -3.48 18.60
CA SER A 427 0.26 -3.28 17.59
C SER A 427 0.42 -1.82 17.19
N GLN A 428 -0.67 -1.11 16.90
CA GLN A 428 -0.60 0.29 16.47
C GLN A 428 -0.18 1.22 17.62
N ILE A 429 -0.67 0.98 18.83
CA ILE A 429 -0.27 1.78 20.00
C ILE A 429 1.20 1.52 20.36
N GLN A 430 1.68 0.30 20.21
CA GLN A 430 3.08 -0.03 20.40
C GLN A 430 3.95 0.72 19.37
N LEU A 431 3.60 0.68 18.11
CA LEU A 431 4.30 1.42 17.05
C LEU A 431 4.33 2.93 17.31
N ILE A 432 3.20 3.53 17.74
CA ILE A 432 3.15 4.95 18.12
C ILE A 432 4.12 5.26 19.26
N LYS A 433 4.18 4.40 20.29
CA LYS A 433 5.10 4.59 21.44
C LYS A 433 6.56 4.44 21.04
N GLU A 434 6.89 3.44 20.24
CA GLU A 434 8.25 3.22 19.72
C GLU A 434 8.74 4.44 18.94
N TRP A 435 7.90 4.97 18.04
CA TRP A 435 8.19 6.20 17.30
C TRP A 435 8.36 7.42 18.21
N SER A 436 7.44 7.64 19.16
CA SER A 436 7.50 8.79 20.06
C SER A 436 8.76 8.80 20.93
N ASN A 437 9.33 7.64 21.20
CA ASN A 437 10.56 7.48 21.96
C ASN A 437 11.85 7.57 21.11
N GLY A 438 11.72 7.90 19.81
CA GLY A 438 12.87 7.94 18.88
C GLY A 438 13.46 6.57 18.56
N ILE A 439 12.80 5.51 18.99
CA ILE A 439 13.15 4.14 18.60
C ILE A 439 12.54 3.93 17.22
N GLN A 440 13.33 4.11 16.19
CA GLN A 440 12.93 3.71 14.84
C GLN A 440 12.88 2.19 14.81
N SER A 441 11.70 1.65 15.09
CA SER A 441 11.46 0.21 15.18
C SER A 441 11.36 -0.47 13.80
N LEU A 442 11.38 0.33 12.75
CA LEU A 442 11.43 -0.13 11.35
C LEU A 442 12.70 0.29 10.66
#